data_2a09b360dfbc08f4e844902f9f2230c3
#
_entry.id   2a09b360dfbc08f4e844902f9f2230c3
#
_cell.length_a   1.000
_cell.length_b   1.000
_cell.length_c   1.000
_cell.angle_alpha   90.00
_cell.angle_beta   90.00
_cell.angle_gamma   90.00
#
_symmetry.space_group_name_H-M   'P 1'
#
loop_
_entity.id
_entity.type
_entity.pdbx_description
1 polymer ?
#
loop_
_entity_poly.entity_id
_entity_poly.type
_entity_poly.pdbx_seq_one_letter_code
_entity_poly.pdbx_strand_id
1 'polypeptide(L)'
;MVKAVTFSKTGAKQEKQVTLPKAIFGVETDDHSLVGQAYRTYLANGRSAGASVLNRGDVRGGGKKPWRQKGTGRARVGSSRVPNWRGGGSVFGPTGIENYSLALPVKMKRLAIRQALSFKAAAGVISVIESFESEGRVKSTVELLAKLKVNGRIVFVVVEKTDLIDRSTRNIAGLEVVSAKYLNVFTIMNADHLIIAQPALDIIETWLAPAKTTPVKTKTEAAA
;
A
#
# COMPACT_ATOMS: atom_id res chain seq x y z
N MET A 1 -13.92 -17.50 17.82
CA MET A 1 -12.51 -17.75 17.47
C MET A 1 -12.42 -17.83 15.96
N VAL A 2 -11.50 -17.10 15.36
CA VAL A 2 -11.29 -17.12 13.89
C VAL A 2 -10.42 -18.33 13.58
N LYS A 3 -10.89 -19.22 12.70
CA LYS A 3 -10.17 -20.42 12.29
C LYS A 3 -9.80 -20.32 10.81
N ALA A 4 -8.59 -20.72 10.46
CA ALA A 4 -8.12 -20.77 9.07
C ALA A 4 -7.89 -22.21 8.63
N VAL A 5 -8.14 -22.48 7.35
CA VAL A 5 -7.87 -23.78 6.74
C VAL A 5 -6.36 -23.95 6.63
N THR A 6 -5.86 -25.12 7.00
CA THR A 6 -4.42 -25.42 6.96
C THR A 6 -4.10 -26.40 5.84
N PHE A 7 -2.99 -26.14 5.17
CA PHE A 7 -2.45 -26.97 4.10
C PHE A 7 -1.04 -27.42 4.44
N SER A 8 -0.69 -28.62 4.02
CA SER A 8 0.69 -29.14 4.11
C SER A 8 1.62 -28.43 3.11
N LYS A 9 2.92 -28.63 3.22
CA LYS A 9 3.92 -28.17 2.24
C LYS A 9 3.58 -28.57 0.79
N THR A 10 2.93 -29.71 0.59
CA THR A 10 2.55 -30.26 -0.72
C THR A 10 1.20 -29.76 -1.24
N GLY A 11 0.49 -28.91 -0.47
CA GLY A 11 -0.83 -28.39 -0.83
C GLY A 11 -2.00 -29.32 -0.47
N ALA A 12 -1.78 -30.40 0.28
CA ALA A 12 -2.86 -31.24 0.78
C ALA A 12 -3.57 -30.53 1.96
N LYS A 13 -4.91 -30.51 1.92
CA LYS A 13 -5.72 -29.94 2.99
C LYS A 13 -5.57 -30.77 4.26
N GLN A 14 -5.28 -30.13 5.38
CA GLN A 14 -5.20 -30.77 6.69
C GLN A 14 -6.53 -30.64 7.44
N GLU A 15 -6.86 -31.63 8.25
CA GLU A 15 -8.04 -31.60 9.13
C GLU A 15 -7.87 -30.62 10.28
N LYS A 16 -6.62 -30.42 10.74
CA LYS A 16 -6.28 -29.50 11.82
C LYS A 16 -6.37 -28.06 11.34
N GLN A 17 -7.31 -27.31 11.90
CA GLN A 17 -7.42 -25.87 11.66
C GLN A 17 -6.54 -25.09 12.64
N VAL A 18 -5.83 -24.08 12.15
CA VAL A 18 -5.06 -23.16 12.99
C VAL A 18 -5.99 -22.07 13.51
N THR A 19 -5.92 -21.82 14.82
CA THR A 19 -6.65 -20.72 15.44
C THR A 19 -5.85 -19.43 15.28
N LEU A 20 -6.44 -18.45 14.62
CA LEU A 20 -5.83 -17.14 14.43
C LEU A 20 -6.02 -16.25 15.67
N PRO A 21 -5.01 -15.44 16.07
CA PRO A 21 -5.10 -14.56 17.23
C PRO A 21 -6.20 -13.51 17.07
N LYS A 22 -7.16 -13.48 18.01
CA LYS A 22 -8.30 -12.54 17.97
C LYS A 22 -7.85 -11.08 18.00
N ALA A 23 -6.72 -10.77 18.64
CA ALA A 23 -6.17 -9.41 18.72
C ALA A 23 -5.76 -8.82 17.35
N ILE A 24 -5.55 -9.66 16.34
CA ILE A 24 -5.08 -9.26 15.00
C ILE A 24 -6.14 -9.56 13.93
N PHE A 25 -6.76 -10.74 13.98
CA PHE A 25 -7.69 -11.22 12.97
C PHE A 25 -9.16 -11.15 13.38
N GLY A 26 -9.44 -10.62 14.56
CA GLY A 26 -10.80 -10.49 15.09
C GLY A 26 -11.09 -9.08 15.60
N VAL A 27 -10.52 -8.05 14.99
CA VAL A 27 -10.81 -6.65 15.33
C VAL A 27 -12.15 -6.29 14.69
N GLU A 28 -13.15 -6.13 15.53
CA GLU A 28 -14.48 -5.66 15.12
C GLU A 28 -14.44 -4.13 15.02
N THR A 29 -14.95 -3.58 13.93
CA THR A 29 -15.07 -2.14 13.73
C THR A 29 -16.23 -1.84 12.78
N ASP A 30 -17.03 -0.86 13.13
CA ASP A 30 -18.10 -0.34 12.29
C ASP A 30 -17.58 0.79 11.36
N ASP A 31 -16.47 1.43 11.73
CA ASP A 31 -15.86 2.50 10.95
C ASP A 31 -14.68 1.99 10.11
N HIS A 32 -14.86 2.03 8.80
CA HIS A 32 -13.87 1.61 7.80
C HIS A 32 -13.03 2.76 7.24
N SER A 33 -13.20 3.98 7.76
CA SER A 33 -12.53 5.19 7.30
C SER A 33 -11.01 5.08 7.38
N LEU A 34 -10.48 4.44 8.44
CA LEU A 34 -9.06 4.25 8.65
C LEU A 34 -8.42 3.34 7.59
N VAL A 35 -9.08 2.25 7.20
CA VAL A 35 -8.61 1.36 6.13
C VAL A 35 -8.62 2.10 4.80
N GLY A 36 -9.68 2.86 4.52
CA GLY A 36 -9.77 3.71 3.34
C GLY A 36 -8.70 4.81 3.29
N GLN A 37 -8.39 5.43 4.43
CA GLN A 37 -7.31 6.42 4.53
C GLN A 37 -5.94 5.78 4.28
N ALA A 38 -5.67 4.62 4.88
CA ALA A 38 -4.42 3.89 4.66
C ALA A 38 -4.27 3.47 3.19
N TYR A 39 -5.32 2.97 2.57
CA TYR A 39 -5.33 2.59 1.15
C TYR A 39 -5.02 3.79 0.25
N ARG A 40 -5.69 4.94 0.46
CA ARG A 40 -5.42 6.19 -0.26
C ARG A 40 -4.00 6.68 -0.07
N THR A 41 -3.44 6.53 1.14
CA THR A 41 -2.04 6.90 1.43
C THR A 41 -1.07 6.09 0.54
N TYR A 42 -1.29 4.80 0.36
CA TYR A 42 -0.46 3.99 -0.54
C TYR A 42 -0.55 4.45 -2.00
N LEU A 43 -1.76 4.72 -2.50
CA LEU A 43 -1.95 5.23 -3.85
C LEU A 43 -1.30 6.61 -4.05
N ALA A 44 -1.46 7.51 -3.07
CA ALA A 44 -0.88 8.84 -3.12
C ALA A 44 0.66 8.81 -3.11
N ASN A 45 1.25 7.92 -2.30
CA ASN A 45 2.71 7.78 -2.20
C ASN A 45 3.34 7.12 -3.44
N GLY A 46 2.56 6.38 -4.22
CA GLY A 46 2.98 5.84 -5.51
C GLY A 46 2.87 6.84 -6.67
N ARG A 47 2.22 7.99 -6.45
CA ARG A 47 2.01 9.00 -7.49
C ARG A 47 3.23 9.91 -7.63
N SER A 48 3.72 10.08 -8.85
CA SER A 48 4.77 11.04 -9.20
C SER A 48 4.20 12.26 -9.93
N ALA A 49 4.82 13.43 -9.72
CA ALA A 49 4.50 14.64 -10.45
C ALA A 49 5.29 14.65 -11.76
N GLY A 50 4.73 14.04 -12.83
CA GLY A 50 5.38 13.97 -14.14
C GLY A 50 4.98 15.08 -15.10
N ALA A 51 3.91 15.82 -14.83
CA ALA A 51 3.43 16.90 -15.66
C ALA A 51 4.14 18.22 -15.32
N SER A 52 4.67 18.92 -16.31
CA SER A 52 5.28 20.23 -16.14
C SER A 52 4.97 21.12 -17.33
N VAL A 53 4.76 22.41 -17.08
CA VAL A 53 4.57 23.42 -18.12
C VAL A 53 5.52 24.58 -17.88
N LEU A 54 5.89 25.26 -18.97
CA LEU A 54 6.74 26.42 -18.91
C LEU A 54 5.95 27.67 -18.50
N ASN A 55 6.37 28.29 -17.41
CA ASN A 55 5.88 29.60 -17.00
C ASN A 55 6.46 30.71 -17.90
N ARG A 56 5.89 31.91 -17.84
CA ARG A 56 6.38 33.03 -18.63
C ARG A 56 7.88 33.38 -18.40
N GLY A 57 8.43 32.94 -17.25
CA GLY A 57 9.86 33.07 -16.94
C GLY A 57 10.72 32.08 -17.71
N ASP A 58 10.19 30.86 -17.90
CA ASP A 58 10.93 29.71 -18.45
C ASP A 58 10.84 29.61 -19.96
N VAL A 59 9.82 30.24 -20.56
CA VAL A 59 9.68 30.31 -22.04
C VAL A 59 10.82 31.10 -22.63
N ARG A 60 11.45 30.56 -23.67
CA ARG A 60 12.51 31.26 -24.42
C ARG A 60 11.98 32.51 -25.12
N GLY A 61 12.72 33.61 -25.04
CA GLY A 61 12.36 34.88 -25.69
C GLY A 61 12.08 36.00 -24.69
N GLY A 62 11.40 37.06 -25.10
CA GLY A 62 11.14 38.24 -24.28
C GLY A 62 12.41 39.11 -24.08
N GLY A 63 12.48 39.81 -22.95
CA GLY A 63 13.59 40.70 -22.63
C GLY A 63 13.42 42.10 -23.24
N LYS A 64 13.25 42.22 -24.56
CA LYS A 64 12.97 43.48 -25.22
C LYS A 64 11.46 43.76 -25.19
N LYS A 65 11.06 44.99 -24.75
CA LYS A 65 9.70 45.47 -24.79
C LYS A 65 9.22 45.57 -26.26
N PRO A 66 8.07 44.97 -26.66
CA PRO A 66 7.60 44.96 -28.04
C PRO A 66 7.42 46.35 -28.67
N TRP A 67 6.91 47.32 -27.89
CA TRP A 67 6.72 48.70 -28.29
C TRP A 67 6.76 49.67 -27.11
N ARG A 68 6.86 50.96 -27.37
CA ARG A 68 6.85 52.01 -26.35
C ARG A 68 5.56 52.06 -25.57
N GLN A 69 5.59 52.58 -24.34
CA GLN A 69 4.49 52.54 -23.37
C GLN A 69 3.22 53.29 -23.79
N LYS A 70 3.38 54.38 -24.55
CA LYS A 70 2.30 55.27 -25.04
C LYS A 70 2.58 55.68 -26.50
N GLY A 71 1.51 56.16 -27.20
CA GLY A 71 1.64 56.74 -28.53
C GLY A 71 1.72 55.71 -29.68
N THR A 72 1.25 54.44 -29.46
CA THR A 72 1.23 53.39 -30.50
C THR A 72 -0.19 52.96 -30.89
N GLY A 73 -1.23 53.47 -30.22
CA GLY A 73 -2.62 53.02 -30.43
C GLY A 73 -2.89 51.56 -30.03
N ARG A 74 -1.88 50.83 -29.52
CA ARG A 74 -1.98 49.43 -29.12
C ARG A 74 -2.09 49.25 -27.60
N ALA A 75 -2.62 48.11 -27.16
CA ALA A 75 -2.62 47.77 -25.76
C ALA A 75 -1.19 47.71 -25.18
N ARG A 76 -1.02 48.08 -23.91
CA ARG A 76 0.31 48.06 -23.26
C ARG A 76 0.77 46.63 -23.04
N VAL A 77 1.97 46.32 -23.49
CA VAL A 77 2.60 45.00 -23.35
C VAL A 77 4.07 45.15 -22.93
N GLY A 78 4.46 44.41 -21.89
CA GLY A 78 5.82 44.43 -21.37
C GLY A 78 6.73 43.35 -21.95
N SER A 79 6.19 42.23 -22.40
CA SER A 79 6.96 41.09 -22.90
C SER A 79 6.13 40.30 -23.91
N SER A 80 6.79 39.65 -24.88
CA SER A 80 6.17 38.71 -25.82
C SER A 80 5.79 37.37 -25.20
N ARG A 81 6.26 37.08 -23.97
CA ARG A 81 6.01 35.82 -23.24
C ARG A 81 4.77 35.83 -22.34
N VAL A 82 3.93 36.88 -22.45
CA VAL A 82 2.71 36.98 -21.65
C VAL A 82 1.71 35.89 -22.02
N PRO A 83 0.95 35.36 -21.07
CA PRO A 83 0.10 34.14 -21.26
C PRO A 83 -1.04 34.36 -22.26
N ASN A 84 -1.47 35.61 -22.48
CA ASN A 84 -2.50 35.95 -23.46
C ASN A 84 -1.99 36.06 -24.92
N TRP A 85 -0.71 35.86 -25.12
CA TRP A 85 -0.10 35.85 -26.45
C TRP A 85 0.20 34.42 -26.91
N ARG A 86 0.12 34.17 -28.21
CA ARG A 86 0.52 32.89 -28.81
C ARG A 86 2.01 32.67 -28.56
N GLY A 87 2.36 31.51 -27.98
CA GLY A 87 3.73 31.20 -27.56
C GLY A 87 4.11 31.80 -26.21
N GLY A 88 3.18 32.41 -25.48
CA GLY A 88 3.39 32.82 -24.09
C GLY A 88 3.40 31.65 -23.10
N GLY A 89 3.89 31.91 -21.88
CA GLY A 89 3.94 30.89 -20.82
C GLY A 89 2.58 30.61 -20.22
N SER A 90 2.41 29.39 -19.70
CA SER A 90 1.20 29.00 -18.96
C SER A 90 1.14 29.67 -17.59
N VAL A 91 -0.09 29.94 -17.11
CA VAL A 91 -0.34 30.48 -15.76
C VAL A 91 -0.99 29.38 -14.93
N PHE A 92 -0.53 29.16 -13.69
CA PHE A 92 -1.07 28.17 -12.76
C PHE A 92 -1.05 26.72 -13.28
N GLY A 93 -0.17 26.40 -14.23
CA GLY A 93 0.04 25.02 -14.67
C GLY A 93 0.88 24.20 -13.70
N PRO A 94 0.93 22.88 -13.89
CA PRO A 94 1.73 21.99 -13.05
C PRO A 94 3.22 22.31 -13.17
N THR A 95 3.94 22.24 -12.06
CA THR A 95 5.37 22.57 -12.00
C THR A 95 6.28 21.36 -12.10
N GLY A 96 5.73 20.14 -11.89
CA GLY A 96 6.47 18.88 -11.87
C GLY A 96 7.17 18.57 -10.54
N ILE A 97 6.99 19.45 -9.55
CA ILE A 97 7.58 19.31 -8.20
C ILE A 97 6.52 19.11 -7.10
N GLU A 98 5.26 18.90 -7.49
CA GLU A 98 4.16 18.70 -6.55
C GLU A 98 4.40 17.44 -5.71
N ASN A 99 4.26 17.59 -4.41
CA ASN A 99 4.39 16.48 -3.47
C ASN A 99 3.01 15.90 -3.14
N TYR A 100 2.73 14.69 -3.61
CA TYR A 100 1.49 13.96 -3.32
C TYR A 100 1.60 13.03 -2.11
N SER A 101 2.77 12.96 -1.47
CA SER A 101 3.00 12.04 -0.36
C SER A 101 2.13 12.37 0.85
N LEU A 102 1.50 11.35 1.40
CA LEU A 102 0.70 11.43 2.62
C LEU A 102 1.39 10.65 3.74
N ALA A 103 1.45 11.26 4.92
CA ALA A 103 1.97 10.62 6.12
C ALA A 103 0.85 9.93 6.90
N LEU A 104 1.10 8.70 7.37
CA LEU A 104 0.20 7.98 8.27
C LEU A 104 0.98 7.55 9.51
N PRO A 105 0.54 7.93 10.75
CA PRO A 105 1.19 7.52 11.98
C PRO A 105 1.29 6.00 12.12
N VAL A 106 2.39 5.50 12.70
CA VAL A 106 2.66 4.06 12.82
C VAL A 106 1.55 3.30 13.56
N LYS A 107 0.99 3.90 14.62
CA LYS A 107 -0.13 3.31 15.37
C LYS A 107 -1.38 3.11 14.49
N MET A 108 -1.73 4.12 13.69
CA MET A 108 -2.84 4.05 12.74
C MET A 108 -2.57 3.02 11.63
N LYS A 109 -1.36 2.99 11.09
CA LYS A 109 -0.95 2.01 10.07
C LYS A 109 -1.11 0.57 10.58
N ARG A 110 -0.61 0.27 11.80
CA ARG A 110 -0.75 -1.06 12.41
C ARG A 110 -2.21 -1.44 12.68
N LEU A 111 -3.03 -0.49 13.14
CA LEU A 111 -4.46 -0.72 13.36
C LEU A 111 -5.18 -0.98 12.03
N ALA A 112 -4.90 -0.21 10.98
CA ALA A 112 -5.47 -0.40 9.66
C ALA A 112 -5.13 -1.79 9.07
N ILE A 113 -3.90 -2.28 9.26
CA ILE A 113 -3.50 -3.63 8.83
C ILE A 113 -4.29 -4.71 9.60
N ARG A 114 -4.46 -4.56 10.92
CA ARG A 114 -5.27 -5.49 11.72
C ARG A 114 -6.72 -5.53 11.26
N GLN A 115 -7.32 -4.37 11.01
CA GLN A 115 -8.68 -4.29 10.46
C GLN A 115 -8.79 -4.97 9.09
N ALA A 116 -7.84 -4.71 8.18
CA ALA A 116 -7.81 -5.35 6.85
C ALA A 116 -7.68 -6.88 6.95
N LEU A 117 -6.82 -7.38 7.83
CA LEU A 117 -6.70 -8.83 8.10
C LEU A 117 -7.99 -9.41 8.69
N SER A 118 -8.65 -8.67 9.59
CA SER A 118 -9.92 -9.10 10.18
C SER A 118 -11.03 -9.20 9.13
N PHE A 119 -11.10 -8.28 8.15
CA PHE A 119 -12.04 -8.39 7.03
C PHE A 119 -11.80 -9.65 6.20
N LYS A 120 -10.55 -9.92 5.85
CA LYS A 120 -10.21 -11.13 5.09
C LYS A 120 -10.47 -12.41 5.89
N ALA A 121 -10.27 -12.37 7.21
CA ALA A 121 -10.56 -13.48 8.10
C ALA A 121 -12.08 -13.75 8.22
N ALA A 122 -12.88 -12.69 8.34
CA ALA A 122 -14.34 -12.77 8.37
C ALA A 122 -14.92 -13.31 7.04
N ALA A 123 -14.30 -12.93 5.90
CA ALA A 123 -14.66 -13.44 4.58
C ALA A 123 -14.21 -14.90 4.34
N GLY A 124 -13.41 -15.50 5.24
CA GLY A 124 -12.94 -16.88 5.11
C GLY A 124 -11.91 -17.11 3.99
N VAL A 125 -11.28 -16.05 3.49
CA VAL A 125 -10.31 -16.13 2.36
C VAL A 125 -8.85 -16.26 2.82
N ILE A 126 -8.63 -16.48 4.12
CA ILE A 126 -7.30 -16.72 4.69
C ILE A 126 -7.03 -18.21 4.77
N SER A 127 -5.91 -18.64 4.22
CA SER A 127 -5.39 -20.00 4.32
C SER A 127 -4.01 -20.00 4.95
N VAL A 128 -3.68 -21.03 5.71
CA VAL A 128 -2.37 -21.20 6.33
C VAL A 128 -1.66 -22.38 5.70
N ILE A 129 -0.39 -22.25 5.35
CA ILE A 129 0.47 -23.34 4.88
C ILE A 129 1.60 -23.56 5.90
N GLU A 130 2.00 -24.81 6.12
CA GLU A 130 3.07 -25.14 7.08
C GLU A 130 4.37 -24.39 6.81
N SER A 131 4.88 -24.49 5.60
CA SER A 131 6.04 -23.72 5.13
C SER A 131 6.02 -23.64 3.62
N PHE A 132 6.66 -22.61 3.08
CA PHE A 132 6.88 -22.44 1.66
C PHE A 132 8.38 -22.34 1.39
N GLU A 133 8.89 -23.36 0.73
CA GLU A 133 10.25 -23.44 0.25
C GLU A 133 10.23 -23.68 -1.26
N SER A 134 11.10 -23.06 -2.00
CA SER A 134 11.18 -23.20 -3.45
C SER A 134 12.62 -23.36 -3.90
N GLU A 135 12.83 -24.26 -4.82
CA GLU A 135 14.12 -24.46 -5.53
C GLU A 135 14.31 -23.46 -6.70
N GLY A 136 13.45 -22.44 -6.79
CA GLY A 136 13.47 -21.47 -7.90
C GLY A 136 12.75 -21.92 -9.17
N ARG A 137 12.01 -23.04 -9.13
CA ARG A 137 11.22 -23.55 -10.26
C ARG A 137 9.77 -23.12 -10.18
N VAL A 138 9.27 -22.53 -11.27
CA VAL A 138 7.86 -22.06 -11.37
C VAL A 138 6.87 -23.22 -11.34
N LYS A 139 7.21 -24.37 -11.94
CA LYS A 139 6.32 -25.52 -12.09
C LYS A 139 5.81 -26.03 -10.74
N SER A 140 6.69 -26.20 -9.75
CA SER A 140 6.31 -26.65 -8.40
C SER A 140 5.34 -25.68 -7.71
N THR A 141 5.53 -24.38 -7.89
CA THR A 141 4.63 -23.35 -7.34
C THR A 141 3.25 -23.38 -8.01
N VAL A 142 3.19 -23.56 -9.33
CA VAL A 142 1.91 -23.68 -10.06
C VAL A 142 1.15 -24.94 -9.63
N GLU A 143 1.82 -26.08 -9.48
CA GLU A 143 1.22 -27.31 -8.97
C GLU A 143 0.67 -27.15 -7.56
N LEU A 144 1.39 -26.43 -6.69
CA LEU A 144 0.92 -26.11 -5.34
C LEU A 144 -0.35 -25.26 -5.39
N LEU A 145 -0.38 -24.17 -6.17
CA LEU A 145 -1.56 -23.31 -6.31
C LEU A 145 -2.77 -24.07 -6.88
N ALA A 146 -2.55 -24.96 -7.84
CA ALA A 146 -3.62 -25.80 -8.39
C ALA A 146 -4.22 -26.72 -7.33
N LYS A 147 -3.40 -27.30 -6.44
CA LYS A 147 -3.88 -28.12 -5.32
C LYS A 147 -4.65 -27.30 -4.26
N LEU A 148 -4.24 -26.05 -4.03
CA LEU A 148 -4.95 -25.14 -3.11
C LEU A 148 -6.31 -24.70 -3.66
N LYS A 149 -6.55 -24.87 -4.97
CA LYS A 149 -7.80 -24.45 -5.67
C LYS A 149 -8.16 -22.99 -5.46
N VAL A 150 -7.15 -22.13 -5.42
CA VAL A 150 -7.31 -20.67 -5.29
C VAL A 150 -7.20 -20.00 -6.64
N ASN A 151 -8.09 -19.07 -6.93
CA ASN A 151 -8.13 -18.29 -8.18
C ASN A 151 -8.15 -16.79 -7.86
N GLY A 152 -7.81 -15.95 -8.85
CA GLY A 152 -7.78 -14.51 -8.70
C GLY A 152 -6.42 -13.97 -8.24
N ARG A 153 -6.43 -12.88 -7.50
CA ARG A 153 -5.22 -12.26 -6.93
C ARG A 153 -4.86 -12.94 -5.62
N ILE A 154 -3.74 -13.62 -5.60
CA ILE A 154 -3.25 -14.37 -4.45
C ILE A 154 -2.07 -13.63 -3.84
N VAL A 155 -2.15 -13.34 -2.56
CA VAL A 155 -1.01 -12.83 -1.79
C VAL A 155 -0.46 -13.94 -0.91
N PHE A 156 0.82 -14.23 -1.11
CA PHE A 156 1.55 -15.23 -0.34
C PHE A 156 2.46 -14.53 0.68
N VAL A 157 2.20 -14.77 1.97
CA VAL A 157 2.98 -14.15 3.06
C VAL A 157 4.00 -15.14 3.58
N VAL A 158 5.27 -14.80 3.40
CA VAL A 158 6.42 -15.60 3.84
C VAL A 158 7.21 -14.89 4.94
N VAL A 159 8.09 -15.59 5.63
CA VAL A 159 9.00 -15.01 6.62
C VAL A 159 9.92 -14.01 5.96
N GLU A 160 10.68 -14.50 4.97
CA GLU A 160 11.61 -13.70 4.16
C GLU A 160 11.46 -14.06 2.69
N LYS A 161 11.54 -13.06 1.83
CA LYS A 161 11.50 -13.23 0.39
C LYS A 161 12.92 -13.50 -0.11
N THR A 162 13.25 -14.77 -0.31
CA THR A 162 14.54 -15.17 -0.89
C THR A 162 14.51 -15.06 -2.42
N ASP A 163 15.70 -14.98 -3.06
CA ASP A 163 15.81 -14.93 -4.53
C ASP A 163 15.19 -16.17 -5.21
N LEU A 164 15.27 -17.34 -4.58
CA LEU A 164 14.66 -18.56 -5.09
C LEU A 164 13.13 -18.50 -5.08
N ILE A 165 12.55 -17.94 -4.00
CA ILE A 165 11.11 -17.71 -3.90
C ILE A 165 10.68 -16.69 -4.94
N ASP A 166 11.40 -15.58 -5.08
CA ASP A 166 11.07 -14.55 -6.08
C ASP A 166 11.14 -15.11 -7.50
N ARG A 167 12.18 -15.84 -7.83
CA ARG A 167 12.35 -16.48 -9.13
C ARG A 167 11.24 -17.47 -9.47
N SER A 168 10.73 -18.22 -8.48
CA SER A 168 9.66 -19.21 -8.67
C SER A 168 8.26 -18.61 -8.74
N THR A 169 8.07 -17.36 -8.33
CA THR A 169 6.74 -16.75 -8.16
C THR A 169 6.49 -15.54 -9.04
N ARG A 170 7.50 -14.70 -9.33
CA ARG A 170 7.35 -13.42 -10.04
C ARG A 170 6.72 -13.51 -11.44
N ASN A 171 6.84 -14.66 -12.11
CA ASN A 171 6.28 -14.87 -13.45
C ASN A 171 4.85 -15.44 -13.43
N ILE A 172 4.28 -15.70 -12.26
CA ILE A 172 2.90 -16.22 -12.14
C ILE A 172 1.96 -15.04 -12.07
N ALA A 173 1.05 -14.91 -13.05
CA ALA A 173 0.05 -13.86 -13.07
C ALA A 173 -0.89 -13.96 -11.84
N GLY A 174 -1.15 -12.83 -11.19
CA GLY A 174 -2.02 -12.77 -10.03
C GLY A 174 -1.40 -13.23 -8.71
N LEU A 175 -0.15 -13.71 -8.69
CA LEU A 175 0.55 -14.09 -7.47
C LEU A 175 1.53 -13.00 -7.04
N GLU A 176 1.37 -12.51 -5.82
CA GLU A 176 2.29 -11.57 -5.17
C GLU A 176 2.85 -12.19 -3.89
N VAL A 177 4.18 -12.21 -3.73
CA VAL A 177 4.84 -12.70 -2.52
C VAL A 177 5.35 -11.55 -1.70
N VAL A 178 4.94 -11.50 -0.44
CA VAL A 178 5.28 -10.44 0.51
C VAL A 178 5.87 -11.03 1.77
N SER A 179 6.95 -10.43 2.28
CA SER A 179 7.47 -10.79 3.60
C SER A 179 6.51 -10.29 4.69
N ALA A 180 6.37 -11.06 5.76
CA ALA A 180 5.47 -10.78 6.89
C ALA A 180 5.68 -9.36 7.48
N LYS A 181 6.92 -8.86 7.51
CA LYS A 181 7.25 -7.52 8.02
C LYS A 181 6.80 -6.37 7.08
N TYR A 182 6.62 -6.64 5.79
CA TYR A 182 6.24 -5.65 4.77
C TYR A 182 4.77 -5.75 4.34
N LEU A 183 3.98 -6.55 5.05
CA LEU A 183 2.56 -6.66 4.79
C LEU A 183 1.87 -5.29 4.95
N ASN A 184 1.04 -4.92 3.98
CA ASN A 184 0.42 -3.60 3.93
C ASN A 184 -1.07 -3.69 3.58
N VAL A 185 -1.83 -2.62 3.86
CA VAL A 185 -3.27 -2.58 3.65
C VAL A 185 -3.62 -2.70 2.16
N PHE A 186 -2.83 -2.08 1.27
CA PHE A 186 -3.08 -2.10 -0.17
C PHE A 186 -3.02 -3.53 -0.72
N THR A 187 -1.96 -4.26 -0.39
CA THR A 187 -1.78 -5.66 -0.81
C THR A 187 -2.88 -6.57 -0.25
N ILE A 188 -3.21 -6.44 1.06
CA ILE A 188 -4.24 -7.25 1.71
C ILE A 188 -5.62 -7.01 1.08
N MET A 189 -6.01 -5.76 0.87
CA MET A 189 -7.35 -5.44 0.36
C MET A 189 -7.55 -5.86 -1.09
N ASN A 190 -6.50 -5.75 -1.91
CA ASN A 190 -6.55 -6.15 -3.32
C ASN A 190 -6.46 -7.67 -3.54
N ALA A 191 -6.03 -8.43 -2.54
CA ALA A 191 -5.95 -9.88 -2.62
C ALA A 191 -7.36 -10.51 -2.58
N ASP A 192 -7.64 -11.48 -3.44
CA ASP A 192 -8.83 -12.34 -3.34
C ASP A 192 -8.58 -13.45 -2.33
N HIS A 193 -7.36 -13.99 -2.29
CA HIS A 193 -6.92 -15.01 -1.35
C HIS A 193 -5.61 -14.61 -0.66
N LEU A 194 -5.53 -14.85 0.64
CA LEU A 194 -4.35 -14.60 1.46
C LEU A 194 -3.82 -15.93 1.99
N ILE A 195 -2.62 -16.32 1.57
CA ILE A 195 -1.96 -17.54 2.02
C ILE A 195 -0.82 -17.14 2.95
N ILE A 196 -0.83 -17.61 4.18
CA ILE A 196 0.17 -17.24 5.20
C ILE A 196 0.97 -18.48 5.56
N ALA A 197 2.29 -18.42 5.47
CA ALA A 197 3.15 -19.46 6.01
C ALA A 197 3.07 -19.46 7.54
N GLN A 198 2.99 -20.64 8.16
CA GLN A 198 2.85 -20.77 9.62
C GLN A 198 3.91 -19.99 10.40
N PRO A 199 5.23 -20.06 10.06
CA PRO A 199 6.24 -19.26 10.76
C PRO A 199 6.12 -17.75 10.51
N ALA A 200 5.41 -17.31 9.47
CA ALA A 200 5.13 -15.90 9.24
C ALA A 200 4.05 -15.34 10.18
N LEU A 201 3.16 -16.20 10.72
CA LEU A 201 2.16 -15.79 11.72
C LEU A 201 2.82 -15.26 12.99
N ASP A 202 3.84 -15.91 13.49
CA ASP A 202 4.56 -15.51 14.72
C ASP A 202 5.17 -14.11 14.56
N ILE A 203 5.69 -13.82 13.36
CA ILE A 203 6.23 -12.50 13.03
C ILE A 203 5.11 -11.45 13.00
N ILE A 204 3.99 -11.77 12.34
CA ILE A 204 2.82 -10.89 12.28
C ILE A 204 2.30 -10.60 13.70
N GLU A 205 2.26 -11.60 14.58
CA GLU A 205 1.86 -11.42 15.96
C GLU A 205 2.79 -10.48 16.72
N THR A 206 4.09 -10.65 16.56
CA THR A 206 5.09 -9.86 17.28
C THR A 206 4.99 -8.36 16.92
N TRP A 207 4.88 -8.01 15.64
CA TRP A 207 4.95 -6.60 15.25
C TRP A 207 3.58 -5.90 15.18
N LEU A 208 2.48 -6.64 15.04
CA LEU A 208 1.11 -6.11 15.05
C LEU A 208 0.45 -6.21 16.42
N ALA A 209 1.05 -6.87 17.41
CA ALA A 209 0.49 -6.92 18.75
C ALA A 209 0.09 -5.50 19.23
N PRO A 210 -1.10 -5.32 19.80
CA PRO A 210 -1.47 -4.05 20.39
C PRO A 210 -0.46 -3.70 21.48
N ALA A 211 0.07 -2.48 21.46
CA ALA A 211 0.91 -2.01 22.55
C ALA A 211 0.16 -2.23 23.86
N LYS A 212 0.79 -2.90 24.84
CA LYS A 212 0.20 -3.03 26.19
C LYS A 212 -0.06 -1.59 26.66
N THR A 213 -1.33 -1.21 26.76
CA THR A 213 -1.72 0.06 27.39
C THR A 213 -1.32 -0.05 28.86
N THR A 214 -0.19 0.51 29.21
CA THR A 214 0.12 0.85 30.60
C THR A 214 -1.00 1.85 30.99
N PRO A 215 -1.81 1.57 32.02
CA PRO A 215 -2.81 2.54 32.44
C PRO A 215 -2.08 3.82 32.80
N VAL A 216 -2.43 4.91 32.15
CA VAL A 216 -1.99 6.25 32.55
C VAL A 216 -2.54 6.42 33.96
N LYS A 217 -1.68 6.38 34.96
CA LYS A 217 -2.01 6.79 36.32
C LYS A 217 -2.41 8.26 36.21
N THR A 218 -3.70 8.52 36.18
CA THR A 218 -4.26 9.86 36.40
C THR A 218 -3.77 10.32 37.78
N LYS A 219 -2.84 11.25 37.79
CA LYS A 219 -2.52 12.05 38.98
C LYS A 219 -3.74 12.97 39.24
N THR A 220 -4.72 12.42 39.92
CA THR A 220 -5.78 13.20 40.54
C THR A 220 -5.90 12.64 41.93
N GLU A 221 -5.16 13.28 42.82
CA GLU A 221 -5.39 13.33 44.28
C GLU A 221 -4.11 13.83 44.97
N ALA A 222 -3.93 15.13 45.02
CA ALA A 222 -3.17 15.81 46.06
C ALA A 222 -3.45 17.32 45.95
N ALA A 223 -4.66 17.71 46.35
CA ALA A 223 -4.96 19.07 46.84
C ALA A 223 -6.26 18.98 47.63
N ALA A 224 -6.13 18.58 48.88
CA ALA A 224 -7.05 18.92 49.96
C ALA A 224 -6.21 19.22 51.20
#